data_a07d0c0909282e388cc200575229b90f
#
_entry.id   a07d0c0909282e388cc200575229b90f
#
_cell.length_a   1.000
_cell.length_b   1.000
_cell.length_c   1.000
_cell.angle_alpha   90.00
_cell.angle_beta   90.00
_cell.angle_gamma   90.00
#
_symmetry.space_group_name_H-M   'P 1'
#
loop_
_entity.id
_entity.type
_entity.pdbx_description
1 polymer ?
#
loop_
_entity_poly.entity_id
_entity_poly.type
_entity_poly.pdbx_seq_one_letter_code
_entity_poly.pdbx_strand_id
1 'polypeptide(L)'
;MHRKKASDFPQELLDLFDGYVHGGISRRQFLDRVQKFAVAGVTATSLFQMLKPNYAWAIQIRPDDKRIKAETATVPSPQGNGSIKGYLARPVNAGKLPSVLVIHENRGLNPYIEDVARRLAVADFIAFAPDALTSLGGYPGDDEKGLALFGKLDRAKMTEDFLAAANWLRARPDSTEKLGAVGFCFGGGVVNQLAVRMGSDLSAGVPFYGAQPNAADAVKIKAPINAQYGELDTGITEGWPAFDAAR
;
A
#
# COMPACT_ATOMS: atom_id res chain seq x y z
N MET A 1 25.40 -9.59 -9.50
CA MET A 1 24.37 -10.66 -9.59
C MET A 1 23.23 -10.15 -10.46
N HIS A 2 22.86 -10.87 -11.51
CA HIS A 2 21.69 -10.50 -12.31
C HIS A 2 20.42 -10.69 -11.48
N ARG A 3 19.55 -9.67 -11.43
CA ARG A 3 18.23 -9.75 -10.80
C ARG A 3 17.38 -10.75 -11.59
N LYS A 4 16.88 -11.81 -10.95
CA LYS A 4 15.91 -12.71 -11.56
C LYS A 4 14.58 -12.00 -11.78
N LYS A 5 13.94 -12.27 -12.91
CA LYS A 5 12.58 -11.82 -13.25
C LYS A 5 11.58 -12.91 -12.90
N ALA A 6 10.30 -12.58 -12.84
CA ALA A 6 9.24 -13.58 -12.64
C ALA A 6 9.32 -14.71 -13.67
N SER A 7 9.62 -14.40 -14.95
CA SER A 7 9.83 -15.37 -16.01
C SER A 7 10.99 -16.36 -15.80
N ASP A 8 11.86 -16.11 -14.83
CA ASP A 8 12.98 -17.01 -14.51
C ASP A 8 12.58 -18.10 -13.48
N PHE A 9 11.31 -18.10 -13.04
CA PHE A 9 10.77 -19.06 -12.09
C PHE A 9 9.60 -19.81 -12.71
N PRO A 10 9.41 -21.12 -12.36
CA PRO A 10 8.23 -21.86 -12.74
C PRO A 10 6.95 -21.18 -12.19
N GLN A 11 5.86 -21.15 -12.98
CA GLN A 11 4.61 -20.55 -12.56
C GLN A 11 4.10 -21.13 -11.23
N GLU A 12 4.15 -22.44 -11.06
CA GLU A 12 3.75 -23.12 -9.82
C GLU A 12 4.52 -22.60 -8.57
N LEU A 13 5.79 -22.22 -8.73
CA LEU A 13 6.56 -21.63 -7.63
C LEU A 13 6.07 -20.22 -7.31
N LEU A 14 5.69 -19.45 -8.33
CA LEU A 14 5.12 -18.11 -8.16
C LEU A 14 3.75 -18.17 -7.49
N ASP A 15 2.89 -19.13 -7.88
CA ASP A 15 1.57 -19.36 -7.29
C ASP A 15 1.68 -19.77 -5.80
N LEU A 16 2.66 -20.61 -5.45
CA LEU A 16 2.95 -20.92 -4.06
C LEU A 16 3.41 -19.70 -3.27
N PHE A 17 4.24 -18.85 -3.87
CA PHE A 17 4.70 -17.63 -3.22
C PHE A 17 3.57 -16.63 -3.06
N ASP A 18 2.70 -16.50 -4.04
CA ASP A 18 1.49 -15.69 -3.97
C ASP A 18 0.58 -16.15 -2.83
N GLY A 19 0.28 -17.45 -2.75
CA GLY A 19 -0.49 -18.02 -1.64
C GLY A 19 0.12 -17.75 -0.27
N TYR A 20 1.45 -17.73 -0.15
CA TYR A 20 2.15 -17.34 1.07
C TYR A 20 2.01 -15.84 1.35
N VAL A 21 2.21 -14.99 0.36
CA VAL A 21 2.13 -13.52 0.49
C VAL A 21 0.74 -13.08 0.94
N HIS A 22 -0.31 -13.70 0.43
CA HIS A 22 -1.70 -13.40 0.77
C HIS A 22 -2.20 -14.13 2.03
N GLY A 23 -1.35 -14.95 2.67
CA GLY A 23 -1.70 -15.64 3.93
C GLY A 23 -2.53 -16.91 3.75
N GLY A 24 -2.72 -17.39 2.51
CA GLY A 24 -3.39 -18.65 2.20
C GLY A 24 -2.62 -19.88 2.66
N ILE A 25 -1.29 -19.77 2.72
CA ILE A 25 -0.41 -20.80 3.30
C ILE A 25 0.61 -20.16 4.25
N SER A 26 1.00 -20.92 5.28
CA SER A 26 2.05 -20.50 6.20
C SER A 26 3.44 -20.62 5.55
N ARG A 27 4.44 -19.90 6.12
CA ARG A 27 5.84 -20.03 5.69
C ARG A 27 6.33 -21.47 5.70
N ARG A 28 5.94 -22.26 6.71
CA ARG A 28 6.31 -23.68 6.81
C ARG A 28 5.73 -24.47 5.65
N GLN A 29 4.44 -24.33 5.37
CA GLN A 29 3.78 -24.98 4.24
C GLN A 29 4.39 -24.55 2.90
N PHE A 30 4.74 -23.27 2.75
CA PHE A 30 5.46 -22.80 1.57
C PHE A 30 6.80 -23.54 1.43
N LEU A 31 7.67 -23.53 2.46
CA LEU A 31 8.98 -24.16 2.42
C LEU A 31 8.88 -25.68 2.15
N ASP A 32 7.89 -26.36 2.73
CA ASP A 32 7.66 -27.79 2.49
C ASP A 32 7.27 -28.05 1.02
N ARG A 33 6.39 -27.24 0.45
CA ARG A 33 5.91 -27.41 -0.94
C ARG A 33 6.94 -27.05 -2.00
N VAL A 34 7.82 -26.06 -1.73
CA VAL A 34 8.84 -25.64 -2.70
C VAL A 34 10.08 -26.54 -2.72
N GLN A 35 10.18 -27.53 -1.83
CA GLN A 35 11.31 -28.49 -1.85
C GLN A 35 11.47 -29.21 -3.19
N LYS A 36 10.38 -29.48 -3.92
CA LYS A 36 10.43 -30.09 -5.24
C LYS A 36 11.15 -29.26 -6.31
N PHE A 37 11.30 -27.94 -6.09
CA PHE A 37 12.06 -27.04 -6.96
C PHE A 37 13.51 -26.87 -6.49
N ALA A 38 13.89 -27.48 -5.40
CA ALA A 38 15.25 -27.45 -4.86
C ALA A 38 16.14 -28.43 -5.64
N VAL A 39 16.86 -27.92 -6.63
CA VAL A 39 17.75 -28.71 -7.50
C VAL A 39 19.14 -28.08 -7.57
N ALA A 40 20.16 -28.89 -7.77
CA ALA A 40 21.54 -28.44 -8.03
C ALA A 40 22.09 -27.43 -7.01
N GLY A 41 21.92 -27.69 -5.71
CA GLY A 41 22.45 -26.83 -4.63
C GLY A 41 21.56 -25.65 -4.25
N VAL A 42 20.39 -25.48 -4.92
CA VAL A 42 19.38 -24.49 -4.54
C VAL A 42 18.46 -25.11 -3.48
N THR A 43 18.39 -24.53 -2.28
CA THR A 43 17.52 -25.00 -1.21
C THR A 43 16.16 -24.28 -1.22
N ALA A 44 15.12 -24.86 -0.58
CA ALA A 44 13.83 -24.19 -0.39
C ALA A 44 13.98 -22.80 0.27
N THR A 45 14.88 -22.69 1.24
CA THR A 45 15.18 -21.40 1.88
C THR A 45 15.83 -20.39 0.92
N SER A 46 16.75 -20.85 0.05
CA SER A 46 17.35 -19.95 -0.95
C SER A 46 16.34 -19.51 -2.01
N LEU A 47 15.43 -20.39 -2.45
CA LEU A 47 14.32 -20.02 -3.32
C LEU A 47 13.44 -18.95 -2.67
N PHE A 48 13.08 -19.13 -1.41
CA PHE A 48 12.31 -18.15 -0.66
C PHE A 48 13.01 -16.77 -0.61
N GLN A 49 14.32 -16.76 -0.34
CA GLN A 49 15.08 -15.50 -0.32
C GLN A 49 15.17 -14.83 -1.71
N MET A 50 15.20 -15.61 -2.79
CA MET A 50 15.20 -15.08 -4.16
C MET A 50 13.86 -14.43 -4.54
N LEU A 51 12.75 -14.93 -3.98
CA LEU A 51 11.40 -14.41 -4.23
C LEU A 51 11.06 -13.21 -3.35
N LYS A 52 11.71 -13.05 -2.20
CA LYS A 52 11.48 -11.90 -1.33
C LYS A 52 11.84 -10.58 -2.02
N PRO A 53 11.06 -9.51 -1.79
CA PRO A 53 11.40 -8.19 -2.29
C PRO A 53 12.72 -7.70 -1.69
N ASN A 54 13.59 -7.16 -2.51
CA ASN A 54 14.79 -6.46 -2.07
C ASN A 54 14.54 -4.95 -2.19
N TYR A 55 14.12 -4.35 -1.10
CA TYR A 55 13.76 -2.93 -1.08
C TYR A 55 14.95 -2.03 -1.41
N ALA A 56 16.16 -2.38 -1.00
CA ALA A 56 17.35 -1.57 -1.30
C ALA A 56 17.61 -1.46 -2.81
N TRP A 57 17.30 -2.51 -3.58
CA TRP A 57 17.41 -2.49 -5.05
C TRP A 57 16.22 -1.84 -5.74
N ALA A 58 15.07 -1.74 -5.05
CA ALA A 58 13.85 -1.17 -5.58
C ALA A 58 13.77 0.36 -5.38
N ILE A 59 14.61 0.94 -4.53
CA ILE A 59 14.65 2.38 -4.28
C ILE A 59 14.96 3.13 -5.59
N GLN A 60 14.07 4.03 -5.97
CA GLN A 60 14.22 4.93 -7.12
C GLN A 60 14.60 6.35 -6.69
N ILE A 61 14.04 6.82 -5.58
CA ILE A 61 14.36 8.13 -5.00
C ILE A 61 14.95 7.90 -3.61
N ARG A 62 16.20 8.28 -3.45
CA ARG A 62 16.92 8.11 -2.17
C ARG A 62 16.31 8.97 -1.06
N PRO A 63 16.39 8.55 0.21
CA PRO A 63 15.91 9.35 1.35
C PRO A 63 16.62 10.72 1.49
N ASP A 64 17.87 10.82 1.02
CA ASP A 64 18.69 12.03 1.04
C ASP A 64 18.66 12.85 -0.26
N ASP A 65 17.69 12.60 -1.14
CA ASP A 65 17.51 13.34 -2.39
C ASP A 65 17.23 14.82 -2.11
N LYS A 66 18.03 15.69 -2.71
CA LYS A 66 18.01 17.14 -2.44
C LYS A 66 16.80 17.86 -3.00
N ARG A 67 16.02 17.24 -3.86
CA ARG A 67 14.78 17.81 -4.42
C ARG A 67 13.60 17.76 -3.45
N ILE A 68 13.69 16.92 -2.42
CA ILE A 68 12.59 16.68 -1.48
C ILE A 68 13.02 16.88 -0.03
N LYS A 69 12.03 17.18 0.82
CA LYS A 69 12.11 17.08 2.27
C LYS A 69 11.21 15.96 2.72
N ALA A 70 11.75 15.06 3.57
CA ALA A 70 10.99 13.98 4.16
C ALA A 70 11.12 13.99 5.68
N GLU A 71 10.02 13.65 6.36
CA GLU A 71 9.95 13.62 7.82
C GLU A 71 8.86 12.65 8.29
N THR A 72 8.94 12.20 9.53
CA THR A 72 7.82 11.49 10.16
C THR A 72 6.84 12.50 10.71
N ALA A 73 5.55 12.36 10.34
CA ALA A 73 4.46 13.15 10.90
C ALA A 73 3.55 12.26 11.77
N THR A 74 2.96 12.86 12.80
CA THR A 74 1.96 12.21 13.65
C THR A 74 0.65 12.98 13.50
N VAL A 75 -0.41 12.25 13.16
CA VAL A 75 -1.75 12.79 12.92
C VAL A 75 -2.68 12.33 14.04
N PRO A 76 -3.40 13.24 14.70
CA PRO A 76 -4.45 12.86 15.65
C PRO A 76 -5.57 12.07 14.96
N SER A 77 -6.01 10.97 15.59
CA SER A 77 -7.09 10.11 15.11
C SER A 77 -8.00 9.71 16.28
N PRO A 78 -8.81 10.64 16.80
CA PRO A 78 -9.62 10.40 17.99
C PRO A 78 -10.71 9.34 17.80
N GLN A 79 -11.18 9.11 16.57
CA GLN A 79 -12.15 8.07 16.23
C GLN A 79 -11.47 6.72 15.92
N GLY A 80 -10.16 6.72 15.68
CA GLY A 80 -9.35 5.55 15.43
C GLY A 80 -8.58 5.10 16.69
N ASN A 81 -7.26 4.95 16.52
CA ASN A 81 -6.35 4.50 17.58
C ASN A 81 -5.70 5.67 18.37
N GLY A 82 -6.31 6.85 18.39
CA GLY A 82 -5.81 8.07 19.03
C GLY A 82 -4.84 8.87 18.15
N SER A 83 -3.95 8.21 17.44
CA SER A 83 -3.07 8.84 16.46
C SER A 83 -2.54 7.84 15.44
N ILE A 84 -2.15 8.34 14.26
CA ILE A 84 -1.42 7.58 13.26
C ILE A 84 -0.15 8.32 12.88
N LYS A 85 0.97 7.60 12.81
CA LYS A 85 2.26 8.11 12.30
C LYS A 85 2.42 7.73 10.84
N GLY A 86 3.22 8.49 10.12
CA GLY A 86 3.52 8.16 8.73
C GLY A 86 4.70 8.96 8.18
N TYR A 87 5.11 8.60 6.99
CA TYR A 87 6.18 9.23 6.25
C TYR A 87 5.60 10.34 5.37
N LEU A 88 6.01 11.58 5.61
CA LEU A 88 5.61 12.75 4.84
C LEU A 88 6.77 13.16 3.95
N ALA A 89 6.54 13.27 2.66
CA ALA A 89 7.52 13.76 1.69
C ALA A 89 6.90 14.87 0.83
N ARG A 90 7.69 15.93 0.54
CA ARG A 90 7.27 17.03 -0.33
C ARG A 90 8.48 17.66 -1.03
N PRO A 91 8.29 18.40 -2.13
CA PRO A 91 9.37 19.16 -2.76
C PRO A 91 9.96 20.21 -1.80
N VAL A 92 11.27 20.46 -1.96
CA VAL A 92 11.92 21.58 -1.29
C VAL A 92 11.50 22.89 -1.98
N ASN A 93 11.22 23.93 -1.20
CA ASN A 93 10.91 25.28 -1.68
C ASN A 93 9.65 25.40 -2.58
N ALA A 94 8.72 24.46 -2.47
CA ALA A 94 7.45 24.52 -3.17
C ALA A 94 6.44 25.41 -2.41
N GLY A 95 5.55 26.05 -3.14
CA GLY A 95 4.34 26.70 -2.62
C GLY A 95 3.27 25.68 -2.22
N LYS A 96 2.00 26.05 -2.38
CA LYS A 96 0.89 25.11 -2.19
C LYS A 96 0.85 24.10 -3.33
N LEU A 97 0.72 22.80 -2.96
CA LEU A 97 0.68 21.69 -3.89
C LEU A 97 -0.54 20.79 -3.63
N PRO A 98 -0.99 20.05 -4.64
CA PRO A 98 -1.93 18.95 -4.41
C PRO A 98 -1.26 17.86 -3.57
N SER A 99 -2.08 17.12 -2.84
CA SER A 99 -1.61 16.08 -1.92
C SER A 99 -2.08 14.68 -2.30
N VAL A 100 -1.30 13.67 -1.94
CA VAL A 100 -1.59 12.27 -2.20
C VAL A 100 -1.36 11.45 -0.93
N LEU A 101 -2.40 10.75 -0.50
CA LEU A 101 -2.29 9.72 0.53
C LEU A 101 -1.80 8.42 -0.11
N VAL A 102 -0.71 7.85 0.43
CA VAL A 102 -0.10 6.61 -0.08
C VAL A 102 -0.37 5.49 0.93
N ILE A 103 -1.14 4.47 0.54
CA ILE A 103 -1.61 3.45 1.46
C ILE A 103 -0.92 2.13 1.16
N HIS A 104 -0.21 1.61 2.17
CA HIS A 104 0.58 0.39 2.09
C HIS A 104 -0.28 -0.88 2.01
N GLU A 105 0.36 -2.01 1.71
CA GLU A 105 -0.21 -3.35 1.75
C GLU A 105 -0.40 -3.84 3.20
N ASN A 106 -0.66 -5.12 3.38
CA ASN A 106 -0.90 -5.76 4.69
C ASN A 106 0.38 -5.98 5.53
N ARG A 107 1.43 -5.18 5.32
CA ARG A 107 2.72 -5.33 6.03
C ARG A 107 3.13 -4.11 6.83
N GLY A 108 2.40 -2.99 6.69
CA GLY A 108 2.76 -1.71 7.28
C GLY A 108 3.61 -0.85 6.33
N LEU A 109 4.08 0.26 6.85
CA LEU A 109 4.86 1.26 6.11
C LEU A 109 6.29 0.75 5.87
N ASN A 110 6.46 -0.08 4.85
CA ASN A 110 7.75 -0.60 4.44
C ASN A 110 8.54 0.40 3.57
N PRO A 111 9.85 0.16 3.33
CA PRO A 111 10.71 1.08 2.56
C PRO A 111 10.26 1.32 1.11
N TYR A 112 9.51 0.40 0.50
CA TYR A 112 8.96 0.59 -0.84
C TYR A 112 7.87 1.66 -0.85
N ILE A 113 6.99 1.66 0.13
CA ILE A 113 5.90 2.65 0.26
C ILE A 113 6.47 4.04 0.56
N GLU A 114 7.53 4.12 1.38
CA GLU A 114 8.26 5.39 1.57
C GLU A 114 8.87 5.89 0.24
N ASP A 115 9.42 4.98 -0.58
CA ASP A 115 9.96 5.34 -1.89
C ASP A 115 8.84 5.84 -2.84
N VAL A 116 7.66 5.24 -2.81
CA VAL A 116 6.49 5.75 -3.57
C VAL A 116 6.15 7.18 -3.14
N ALA A 117 6.12 7.47 -1.83
CA ALA A 117 5.88 8.82 -1.34
C ALA A 117 6.96 9.80 -1.83
N ARG A 118 8.24 9.42 -1.82
CA ARG A 118 9.34 10.24 -2.37
C ARG A 118 9.20 10.48 -3.87
N ARG A 119 8.80 9.46 -4.64
CA ARG A 119 8.56 9.61 -6.09
C ARG A 119 7.45 10.61 -6.38
N LEU A 120 6.37 10.58 -5.61
CA LEU A 120 5.28 11.55 -5.71
C LEU A 120 5.75 12.96 -5.31
N ALA A 121 6.60 13.07 -4.28
CA ALA A 121 7.19 14.36 -3.92
C ALA A 121 8.06 14.94 -5.04
N VAL A 122 8.85 14.11 -5.74
CA VAL A 122 9.62 14.55 -6.94
C VAL A 122 8.69 14.94 -8.09
N ALA A 123 7.46 14.43 -8.14
CA ALA A 123 6.43 14.76 -9.13
C ALA A 123 5.51 15.92 -8.68
N ASP A 124 5.99 16.75 -7.76
CA ASP A 124 5.32 17.98 -7.27
C ASP A 124 4.01 17.72 -6.49
N PHE A 125 3.97 16.63 -5.70
CA PHE A 125 2.90 16.38 -4.72
C PHE A 125 3.42 16.46 -3.28
N ILE A 126 2.51 16.80 -2.35
CA ILE A 126 2.72 16.50 -0.94
C ILE A 126 2.24 15.06 -0.72
N ALA A 127 3.13 14.14 -0.43
CA ALA A 127 2.79 12.73 -0.25
C ALA A 127 2.88 12.35 1.23
N PHE A 128 1.84 11.70 1.77
CA PHE A 128 1.84 11.16 3.12
C PHE A 128 1.52 9.67 3.07
N ALA A 129 2.40 8.88 3.66
CA ALA A 129 2.24 7.43 3.77
C ALA A 129 2.05 7.07 5.26
N PRO A 130 0.80 6.98 5.75
CA PRO A 130 0.53 6.59 7.13
C PRO A 130 0.82 5.11 7.36
N ASP A 131 1.25 4.75 8.59
CA ASP A 131 1.51 3.38 9.02
C ASP A 131 0.36 2.86 9.88
N ALA A 132 -0.45 1.96 9.33
CA ALA A 132 -1.54 1.32 10.07
C ALA A 132 -1.08 0.59 11.33
N LEU A 133 0.19 0.16 11.37
CA LEU A 133 0.78 -0.52 12.53
C LEU A 133 1.16 0.43 13.67
N THR A 134 0.92 1.73 13.55
CA THR A 134 1.31 2.73 14.57
C THR A 134 0.87 2.33 15.97
N SER A 135 -0.37 1.85 16.16
CA SER A 135 -0.91 1.43 17.46
C SER A 135 -0.24 0.20 18.06
N LEU A 136 0.52 -0.54 17.24
CA LEU A 136 1.27 -1.75 17.60
C LEU A 136 2.78 -1.54 17.57
N GLY A 137 3.24 -0.28 17.52
CA GLY A 137 4.65 0.09 17.51
C GLY A 137 5.22 0.45 16.14
N GLY A 138 4.42 0.38 15.08
CA GLY A 138 4.80 0.67 13.69
C GLY A 138 5.39 -0.53 12.95
N TYR A 139 5.80 -0.29 11.72
CA TYR A 139 6.45 -1.30 10.87
C TYR A 139 7.73 -1.84 11.53
N PRO A 140 7.84 -3.14 11.78
CA PRO A 140 8.94 -3.72 12.58
C PRO A 140 10.25 -3.93 11.81
N GLY A 141 10.38 -3.42 10.57
CA GLY A 141 11.56 -3.64 9.72
C GLY A 141 11.62 -5.02 9.04
N ASP A 142 10.58 -5.82 9.19
CA ASP A 142 10.46 -7.17 8.61
C ASP A 142 9.01 -7.45 8.21
N ASP A 143 8.81 -7.88 6.97
CA ASP A 143 7.48 -8.06 6.38
C ASP A 143 6.68 -9.21 7.03
N GLU A 144 7.34 -10.28 7.49
CA GLU A 144 6.66 -11.41 8.15
C GLU A 144 6.11 -10.97 9.50
N LYS A 145 6.91 -10.21 10.26
CA LYS A 145 6.47 -9.61 11.52
C LYS A 145 5.40 -8.55 11.29
N GLY A 146 5.54 -7.73 10.24
CA GLY A 146 4.54 -6.77 9.83
C GLY A 146 3.19 -7.42 9.54
N LEU A 147 3.17 -8.49 8.75
CA LEU A 147 1.96 -9.28 8.47
C LEU A 147 1.32 -9.86 9.75
N ALA A 148 2.14 -10.38 10.67
CA ALA A 148 1.65 -10.92 11.94
C ALA A 148 1.02 -9.84 12.83
N LEU A 149 1.58 -8.62 12.85
CA LEU A 149 1.00 -7.48 13.55
C LEU A 149 -0.28 -6.99 12.86
N PHE A 150 -0.28 -6.93 11.54
CA PHE A 150 -1.42 -6.49 10.76
C PHE A 150 -2.68 -7.34 11.01
N GLY A 151 -2.50 -8.65 11.23
CA GLY A 151 -3.58 -9.55 11.62
C GLY A 151 -4.23 -9.25 12.98
N LYS A 152 -3.59 -8.41 13.83
CA LYS A 152 -4.08 -8.03 15.16
C LYS A 152 -4.79 -6.66 15.18
N LEU A 153 -4.81 -5.95 14.05
CA LEU A 153 -5.41 -4.62 13.98
C LEU A 153 -6.94 -4.67 14.10
N ASP A 154 -7.48 -3.71 14.85
CA ASP A 154 -8.88 -3.35 14.78
C ASP A 154 -9.17 -2.65 13.45
N ARG A 155 -9.87 -3.35 12.55
CA ARG A 155 -10.15 -2.88 11.19
C ARG A 155 -10.98 -1.60 11.14
N ALA A 156 -11.93 -1.44 12.07
CA ALA A 156 -12.76 -0.26 12.12
C ALA A 156 -11.94 0.96 12.53
N LYS A 157 -11.17 0.87 13.61
CA LYS A 157 -10.28 1.96 14.06
C LYS A 157 -9.22 2.30 13.04
N MET A 158 -8.64 1.30 12.37
CA MET A 158 -7.67 1.52 11.31
C MET A 158 -8.27 2.31 10.14
N THR A 159 -9.52 2.05 9.76
CA THR A 159 -10.21 2.83 8.71
C THR A 159 -10.37 4.29 9.13
N GLU A 160 -10.72 4.55 10.40
CA GLU A 160 -10.78 5.92 10.93
C GLU A 160 -9.40 6.60 10.97
N ASP A 161 -8.33 5.86 11.24
CA ASP A 161 -6.96 6.39 11.19
C ASP A 161 -6.60 6.87 9.77
N PHE A 162 -6.93 6.11 8.72
CA PHE A 162 -6.69 6.53 7.34
C PHE A 162 -7.57 7.72 6.93
N LEU A 163 -8.81 7.77 7.39
CA LEU A 163 -9.68 8.92 7.15
C LEU A 163 -9.16 10.19 7.83
N ALA A 164 -8.70 10.07 9.09
CA ALA A 164 -8.08 11.18 9.81
C ALA A 164 -6.80 11.66 9.08
N ALA A 165 -5.97 10.74 8.60
CA ALA A 165 -4.77 11.05 7.82
C ALA A 165 -5.11 11.78 6.50
N ALA A 166 -6.14 11.35 5.80
CA ALA A 166 -6.62 11.97 4.56
C ALA A 166 -7.09 13.41 4.80
N ASN A 167 -7.93 13.62 5.80
CA ASN A 167 -8.45 14.93 6.17
C ASN A 167 -7.32 15.87 6.64
N TRP A 168 -6.40 15.39 7.47
CA TRP A 168 -5.25 16.15 7.91
C TRP A 168 -4.37 16.58 6.74
N LEU A 169 -4.10 15.66 5.82
CA LEU A 169 -3.25 15.94 4.65
C LEU A 169 -3.88 16.98 3.73
N ARG A 170 -5.21 16.89 3.52
CA ARG A 170 -5.96 17.88 2.73
C ARG A 170 -5.96 19.26 3.38
N ALA A 171 -6.14 19.33 4.69
CA ALA A 171 -6.25 20.59 5.44
C ALA A 171 -4.90 21.27 5.74
N ARG A 172 -3.78 20.73 5.28
CA ARG A 172 -2.46 21.35 5.51
C ARG A 172 -2.38 22.74 4.89
N PRO A 173 -1.70 23.70 5.54
CA PRO A 173 -1.57 25.08 5.02
C PRO A 173 -0.80 25.17 3.70
N ASP A 174 0.07 24.17 3.42
CA ASP A 174 0.82 24.03 2.17
C ASP A 174 0.09 23.17 1.12
N SER A 175 -1.14 22.70 1.39
CA SER A 175 -1.99 22.00 0.44
C SER A 175 -2.88 22.96 -0.36
N THR A 176 -3.18 22.58 -1.62
CA THR A 176 -4.23 23.20 -2.44
C THR A 176 -5.63 22.66 -2.11
N GLU A 177 -5.76 21.84 -1.08
CA GLU A 177 -6.96 21.07 -0.72
C GLU A 177 -7.36 19.99 -1.75
N LYS A 178 -6.64 19.86 -2.85
CA LYS A 178 -6.81 18.75 -3.80
C LYS A 178 -6.11 17.52 -3.24
N LEU A 179 -6.90 16.51 -2.91
CA LEU A 179 -6.41 15.25 -2.32
C LEU A 179 -6.65 14.08 -3.27
N GLY A 180 -5.58 13.40 -3.66
CA GLY A 180 -5.64 12.06 -4.25
C GLY A 180 -5.32 10.98 -3.24
N ALA A 181 -5.67 9.74 -3.54
CA ALA A 181 -5.23 8.56 -2.79
C ALA A 181 -4.74 7.48 -3.74
N VAL A 182 -3.62 6.84 -3.41
CA VAL A 182 -3.10 5.66 -4.08
C VAL A 182 -2.85 4.58 -3.04
N GLY A 183 -3.20 3.34 -3.34
CA GLY A 183 -3.03 2.25 -2.40
C GLY A 183 -2.87 0.90 -3.08
N PHE A 184 -2.20 -0.01 -2.40
CA PHE A 184 -1.79 -1.30 -2.93
C PHE A 184 -2.42 -2.43 -2.12
N CYS A 185 -2.98 -3.45 -2.77
CA CYS A 185 -3.63 -4.60 -2.15
C CYS A 185 -4.72 -4.14 -1.14
N PHE A 186 -4.55 -4.43 0.15
CA PHE A 186 -5.35 -3.89 1.23
C PHE A 186 -5.52 -2.36 1.10
N GLY A 187 -4.43 -1.63 0.82
CA GLY A 187 -4.46 -0.18 0.63
C GLY A 187 -5.31 0.26 -0.54
N GLY A 188 -5.38 -0.53 -1.61
CA GLY A 188 -6.31 -0.29 -2.72
C GLY A 188 -7.77 -0.37 -2.28
N GLY A 189 -8.10 -1.32 -1.42
CA GLY A 189 -9.42 -1.40 -0.78
C GLY A 189 -9.72 -0.17 0.09
N VAL A 190 -8.72 0.33 0.83
CA VAL A 190 -8.88 1.56 1.62
C VAL A 190 -9.09 2.78 0.73
N VAL A 191 -8.41 2.89 -0.43
CA VAL A 191 -8.69 3.97 -1.41
C VAL A 191 -10.17 3.98 -1.79
N ASN A 192 -10.73 2.82 -2.10
CA ASN A 192 -12.16 2.71 -2.44
C ASN A 192 -13.06 3.13 -1.27
N GLN A 193 -12.71 2.73 -0.02
CA GLN A 193 -13.45 3.14 1.18
C GLN A 193 -13.37 4.66 1.41
N LEU A 194 -12.21 5.27 1.20
CA LEU A 194 -12.06 6.73 1.28
C LEU A 194 -12.90 7.43 0.21
N ALA A 195 -12.95 6.90 -1.02
CA ALA A 195 -13.77 7.46 -2.09
C ALA A 195 -15.27 7.42 -1.73
N VAL A 196 -15.73 6.35 -1.09
CA VAL A 196 -17.12 6.23 -0.58
C VAL A 196 -17.37 7.25 0.54
N ARG A 197 -16.44 7.40 1.50
CA ARG A 197 -16.66 8.18 2.72
C ARG A 197 -16.43 9.67 2.56
N MET A 198 -15.50 10.07 1.69
CA MET A 198 -15.12 11.46 1.47
C MET A 198 -15.94 12.12 0.33
N GLY A 199 -16.53 11.34 -0.55
CA GLY A 199 -17.32 11.86 -1.67
C GLY A 199 -16.50 12.84 -2.52
N SER A 200 -16.94 14.10 -2.63
CA SER A 200 -16.25 15.16 -3.40
C SER A 200 -14.96 15.70 -2.75
N ASP A 201 -14.70 15.39 -1.48
CA ASP A 201 -13.47 15.80 -0.79
C ASP A 201 -12.24 14.97 -1.21
N LEU A 202 -12.45 13.81 -1.83
CA LEU A 202 -11.41 13.09 -2.56
C LEU A 202 -11.43 13.52 -4.03
N SER A 203 -10.31 13.99 -4.55
CA SER A 203 -10.21 14.47 -5.93
C SER A 203 -9.93 13.36 -6.94
N ALA A 204 -9.25 12.27 -6.53
CA ALA A 204 -8.98 11.11 -7.36
C ALA A 204 -8.57 9.90 -6.50
N GLY A 205 -8.88 8.69 -6.97
CA GLY A 205 -8.43 7.44 -6.36
C GLY A 205 -7.73 6.52 -7.34
N VAL A 206 -6.62 5.91 -6.93
CA VAL A 206 -5.87 4.93 -7.73
C VAL A 206 -5.67 3.65 -6.90
N PRO A 207 -6.68 2.76 -6.86
CA PRO A 207 -6.54 1.47 -6.18
C PRO A 207 -5.79 0.48 -7.07
N PHE A 208 -4.66 -0.05 -6.59
CA PHE A 208 -3.96 -1.18 -7.19
C PHE A 208 -4.44 -2.47 -6.54
N TYR A 209 -4.99 -3.39 -7.34
CA TYR A 209 -5.46 -4.72 -6.93
C TYR A 209 -6.17 -4.74 -5.56
N GLY A 210 -7.02 -3.76 -5.33
CA GLY A 210 -7.77 -3.59 -4.09
C GLY A 210 -9.23 -4.02 -4.23
N ALA A 211 -9.80 -4.53 -3.13
CA ALA A 211 -11.19 -4.93 -3.07
C ALA A 211 -12.13 -3.76 -3.37
N GLN A 212 -13.17 -4.01 -4.16
CA GLN A 212 -14.20 -3.03 -4.45
C GLN A 212 -15.21 -2.95 -3.28
N PRO A 213 -15.87 -1.80 -3.07
CA PRO A 213 -17.01 -1.70 -2.18
C PRO A 213 -18.24 -2.40 -2.82
N ASN A 214 -19.22 -2.70 -2.00
CA ASN A 214 -20.50 -3.19 -2.50
C ASN A 214 -21.22 -2.12 -3.35
N ALA A 215 -22.18 -2.53 -4.17
CA ALA A 215 -22.91 -1.63 -5.09
C ALA A 215 -23.62 -0.48 -4.36
N ALA A 216 -24.17 -0.72 -3.15
CA ALA A 216 -24.87 0.31 -2.38
C ALA A 216 -23.94 1.43 -1.89
N ASP A 217 -22.64 1.12 -1.70
CA ASP A 217 -21.61 2.09 -1.35
C ASP A 217 -20.97 2.71 -2.60
N ALA A 218 -20.81 1.96 -3.69
CA ALA A 218 -20.21 2.43 -4.92
C ALA A 218 -20.91 3.70 -5.47
N VAL A 219 -22.23 3.79 -5.39
CA VAL A 219 -23.02 4.97 -5.84
C VAL A 219 -22.66 6.26 -5.09
N LYS A 220 -22.01 6.18 -3.93
CA LYS A 220 -21.59 7.33 -3.13
C LYS A 220 -20.28 7.94 -3.62
N ILE A 221 -19.52 7.23 -4.46
CA ILE A 221 -18.24 7.68 -4.99
C ILE A 221 -18.47 8.84 -5.96
N LYS A 222 -17.78 9.95 -5.71
CA LYS A 222 -17.78 11.15 -6.57
C LYS A 222 -16.45 11.39 -7.25
N ALA A 223 -15.36 10.84 -6.68
CA ALA A 223 -14.04 10.94 -7.24
C ALA A 223 -13.87 10.06 -8.48
N PRO A 224 -13.14 10.49 -9.52
CA PRO A 224 -12.68 9.59 -10.56
C PRO A 224 -11.76 8.52 -9.96
N ILE A 225 -11.99 7.27 -10.36
CA ILE A 225 -11.21 6.11 -9.93
C ILE A 225 -10.48 5.52 -11.13
N ASN A 226 -9.16 5.42 -11.02
CA ASN A 226 -8.31 4.74 -11.99
C ASN A 226 -7.85 3.40 -11.38
N ALA A 227 -8.67 2.36 -11.51
CA ALA A 227 -8.40 1.04 -10.97
C ALA A 227 -7.32 0.32 -11.78
N GLN A 228 -6.33 -0.24 -11.07
CA GLN A 228 -5.21 -0.98 -11.65
C GLN A 228 -5.32 -2.44 -11.21
N TYR A 229 -5.78 -3.31 -12.12
CA TYR A 229 -5.98 -4.73 -11.85
C TYR A 229 -5.17 -5.60 -12.78
N GLY A 230 -4.67 -6.73 -12.28
CA GLY A 230 -4.07 -7.77 -13.11
C GLY A 230 -5.16 -8.57 -13.82
N GLU A 231 -5.00 -8.82 -15.12
CA GLU A 231 -5.98 -9.58 -15.92
C GLU A 231 -6.27 -10.97 -15.33
N LEU A 232 -5.25 -11.61 -14.77
CA LEU A 232 -5.33 -12.97 -14.22
C LEU A 232 -5.74 -13.00 -12.73
N ASP A 233 -5.93 -11.86 -12.09
CA ASP A 233 -6.41 -11.76 -10.70
C ASP A 233 -7.94 -11.82 -10.68
N THR A 234 -8.48 -13.03 -10.83
CA THR A 234 -9.94 -13.27 -10.88
C THR A 234 -10.61 -12.88 -9.57
N GLY A 235 -9.93 -13.01 -8.42
CA GLY A 235 -10.47 -12.63 -7.11
C GLY A 235 -10.80 -11.13 -6.99
N ILE A 236 -10.18 -10.30 -7.82
CA ILE A 236 -10.44 -8.85 -7.88
C ILE A 236 -11.22 -8.49 -9.14
N THR A 237 -10.88 -9.04 -10.31
CA THR A 237 -11.47 -8.64 -11.58
C THR A 237 -12.93 -9.05 -11.74
N GLU A 238 -13.37 -10.15 -11.12
CA GLU A 238 -14.78 -10.59 -11.14
C GLU A 238 -15.76 -9.56 -10.56
N GLY A 239 -15.35 -8.78 -9.58
CA GLY A 239 -16.17 -7.71 -8.97
C GLY A 239 -16.25 -6.43 -9.80
N TRP A 240 -15.34 -6.24 -10.76
CA TRP A 240 -15.20 -4.98 -11.50
C TRP A 240 -16.45 -4.57 -12.28
N PRO A 241 -17.10 -5.44 -13.07
CA PRO A 241 -18.26 -5.03 -13.87
C PRO A 241 -19.42 -4.48 -13.02
N ALA A 242 -19.69 -5.10 -11.87
CA ALA A 242 -20.73 -4.63 -10.94
C ALA A 242 -20.36 -3.31 -10.26
N PHE A 243 -19.10 -3.13 -9.91
CA PHE A 243 -18.58 -1.91 -9.31
C PHE A 243 -18.60 -0.75 -10.31
N ASP A 244 -18.13 -0.97 -11.55
CA ASP A 244 -18.10 0.05 -12.60
C ASP A 244 -19.49 0.52 -13.01
N ALA A 245 -20.44 -0.40 -13.09
CA ALA A 245 -21.84 -0.08 -13.42
C ALA A 245 -22.59 0.67 -12.32
N ALA A 246 -22.14 0.61 -11.06
CA ALA A 246 -22.83 1.20 -9.90
C ALA A 246 -22.38 2.64 -9.56
N ARG A 247 -21.28 3.15 -10.12
CA ARG A 247 -20.69 4.45 -9.76
C ARG A 247 -20.92 5.57 -10.80
#